data_f15d53c97c687daa4cf9d0c1d692137f
#
_entry.id   f15d53c97c687daa4cf9d0c1d692137f
#
_cell.length_a   1.000
_cell.length_b   1.000
_cell.length_c   1.000
_cell.angle_alpha   90.00
_cell.angle_beta   90.00
_cell.angle_gamma   90.00
#
_symmetry.space_group_name_H-M   'P 1'
#
loop_
_entity.id
_entity.type
_entity.pdbx_description
1 polymer ?
#
loop_
_entity_poly.entity_id
_entity_poly.type
_entity_poly.pdbx_seq_one_letter_code
_entity_poly.pdbx_strand_id
1 'polypeptide(L)'
;MFERFTDKARQAVVLAQEEARRLGHPEVRTEHLLLGLLAVDGESAATRTLTGLGVPLDDLRAEVEERIGRGEGAPSGHLPFAPQNKKVLELSLREALQLGHNYIGTEHILLGLVREAESGAARLLAARGADLNAVRQEVARQLATGAGDRAAAAKPSKEGLIADIEALYDEIGRLSREVHRLTDLLRRHGIEPDQGTSRSA
;
A
#
# COMPACT_ATOMS: atom_id res chain seq x y z
N MET A 1 9.78 7.62 4.96
CA MET A 1 8.37 7.19 4.70
C MET A 1 7.89 6.12 5.68
N PHE A 2 8.70 5.10 6.01
CA PHE A 2 8.25 3.96 6.85
C PHE A 2 8.34 4.19 8.37
N GLU A 3 8.85 5.32 8.83
CA GLU A 3 8.97 5.65 10.27
C GLU A 3 7.62 5.72 10.99
N ARG A 4 6.57 6.08 10.26
CA ARG A 4 5.20 6.14 10.80
C ARG A 4 4.43 4.83 10.73
N PHE A 5 4.96 3.83 10.01
CA PHE A 5 4.30 2.55 9.90
C PHE A 5 4.44 1.76 11.20
N THR A 6 3.35 1.14 11.65
CA THR A 6 3.42 0.13 12.71
C THR A 6 4.27 -1.06 12.25
N ASP A 7 4.75 -1.88 13.18
CA ASP A 7 5.53 -3.08 12.82
C ASP A 7 4.72 -4.00 11.89
N LYS A 8 3.43 -4.18 12.16
CA LYS A 8 2.54 -4.97 11.32
C LYS A 8 2.33 -4.36 9.93
N ALA A 9 2.23 -3.03 9.83
CA ALA A 9 2.12 -2.36 8.54
C ALA A 9 3.42 -2.47 7.74
N ARG A 10 4.60 -2.36 8.38
CA ARG A 10 5.89 -2.64 7.73
C ARG A 10 5.98 -4.08 7.25
N GLN A 11 5.59 -5.03 8.09
CA GLN A 11 5.56 -6.46 7.75
C GLN A 11 4.67 -6.70 6.53
N ALA A 12 3.47 -6.12 6.46
CA ALA A 12 2.57 -6.26 5.31
C ALA A 12 3.22 -5.79 4.00
N VAL A 13 3.98 -4.69 4.02
CA VAL A 13 4.68 -4.17 2.83
C VAL A 13 5.84 -5.09 2.41
N VAL A 14 6.58 -5.65 3.37
CA VAL A 14 7.65 -6.64 3.09
C VAL A 14 7.04 -7.91 2.51
N LEU A 15 6.00 -8.44 3.14
CA LEU A 15 5.29 -9.64 2.66
C LEU A 15 4.68 -9.42 1.27
N ALA A 16 4.22 -8.22 0.93
CA ALA A 16 3.75 -7.89 -0.41
C ALA A 16 4.85 -8.08 -1.49
N GLN A 17 6.11 -7.73 -1.17
CA GLN A 17 7.24 -7.99 -2.08
C GLN A 17 7.56 -9.47 -2.18
N GLU A 18 7.46 -10.20 -1.08
CA GLU A 18 7.67 -11.65 -1.07
C GLU A 18 6.60 -12.37 -1.89
N GLU A 19 5.33 -11.96 -1.76
CA GLU A 19 4.23 -12.50 -2.56
C GLU A 19 4.40 -12.22 -4.06
N ALA A 20 4.81 -11.01 -4.44
CA ALA A 20 5.10 -10.68 -5.84
C ALA A 20 6.24 -11.57 -6.38
N ARG A 21 7.28 -11.81 -5.58
CA ARG A 21 8.39 -12.68 -5.94
C ARG A 21 7.96 -14.15 -6.03
N ARG A 22 7.19 -14.63 -5.05
CA ARG A 22 6.66 -16.01 -5.02
C ARG A 22 5.80 -16.32 -6.25
N LEU A 23 5.02 -15.32 -6.68
CA LEU A 23 4.14 -15.44 -7.85
C LEU A 23 4.85 -15.14 -9.18
N GLY A 24 6.12 -14.73 -9.16
CA GLY A 24 6.91 -14.48 -10.37
C GLY A 24 6.59 -13.17 -11.07
N HIS A 25 6.10 -12.15 -10.36
CA HIS A 25 5.76 -10.86 -10.94
C HIS A 25 6.92 -9.86 -10.85
N PRO A 26 7.13 -9.02 -11.90
CA PRO A 26 8.24 -8.09 -11.95
C PRO A 26 8.04 -6.82 -11.11
N GLU A 27 6.85 -6.60 -10.59
CA GLU A 27 6.49 -5.42 -9.79
C GLU A 27 5.47 -5.77 -8.70
N VAL A 28 5.44 -4.95 -7.63
CA VAL A 28 4.47 -5.11 -6.54
C VAL A 28 3.19 -4.34 -6.89
N ARG A 29 2.11 -5.06 -7.21
CA ARG A 29 0.77 -4.51 -7.50
C ARG A 29 -0.09 -4.48 -6.25
N THR A 30 -1.27 -3.84 -6.32
CA THR A 30 -2.21 -3.69 -5.20
C THR A 30 -2.69 -5.03 -4.64
N GLU A 31 -2.80 -6.04 -5.49
CA GLU A 31 -3.16 -7.41 -5.11
C GLU A 31 -2.08 -8.05 -4.23
N HIS A 32 -0.79 -7.80 -4.53
CA HIS A 32 0.29 -8.28 -3.67
C HIS A 32 0.27 -7.57 -2.31
N LEU A 33 -0.09 -6.27 -2.28
CA LEU A 33 -0.24 -5.56 -1.02
C LEU A 33 -1.40 -6.11 -0.19
N LEU A 34 -2.51 -6.50 -0.84
CA LEU A 34 -3.61 -7.19 -0.19
C LEU A 34 -3.16 -8.56 0.36
N LEU A 35 -2.43 -9.36 -0.44
CA LEU A 35 -1.85 -10.62 0.03
C LEU A 35 -0.91 -10.42 1.22
N GLY A 36 -0.08 -9.36 1.18
CA GLY A 36 0.80 -8.99 2.29
C GLY A 36 0.02 -8.65 3.57
N LEU A 37 -1.10 -7.94 3.47
CA LEU A 37 -1.98 -7.66 4.62
C LEU A 37 -2.58 -8.95 5.22
N LEU A 38 -2.96 -9.90 4.36
CA LEU A 38 -3.52 -11.19 4.79
C LEU A 38 -2.46 -12.13 5.39
N ALA A 39 -1.19 -11.92 5.09
CA ALA A 39 -0.08 -12.77 5.52
C ALA A 39 0.64 -12.25 6.78
N VAL A 40 0.22 -11.11 7.35
CA VAL A 40 0.81 -10.58 8.59
C VAL A 40 0.65 -11.57 9.73
N ASP A 41 1.73 -11.81 10.46
CA ASP A 41 1.73 -12.72 11.60
C ASP A 41 0.74 -12.29 12.69
N GLY A 42 -0.07 -13.23 13.12
CA GLY A 42 -1.13 -12.99 14.09
C GLY A 42 -2.26 -12.11 13.54
N GLU A 43 -3.18 -11.76 14.41
CA GLU A 43 -4.33 -10.94 14.03
C GLU A 43 -3.94 -9.46 13.88
N SER A 44 -4.17 -8.88 12.70
CA SER A 44 -3.94 -7.46 12.42
C SER A 44 -5.27 -6.67 12.40
N ALA A 45 -5.21 -5.34 12.47
CA ALA A 45 -6.42 -4.52 12.36
C ALA A 45 -7.11 -4.70 11.00
N ALA A 46 -6.35 -4.87 9.91
CA ALA A 46 -6.90 -5.16 8.58
C ALA A 46 -7.64 -6.51 8.54
N THR A 47 -7.03 -7.58 9.04
CA THR A 47 -7.64 -8.91 9.03
C THR A 47 -8.89 -8.96 9.92
N ARG A 48 -8.85 -8.32 11.11
CA ARG A 48 -10.04 -8.16 11.95
C ARG A 48 -11.17 -7.41 11.25
N THR A 49 -10.83 -6.33 10.53
CA THR A 49 -11.83 -5.56 9.77
C THR A 49 -12.50 -6.43 8.72
N LEU A 50 -11.72 -7.17 7.93
CA LEU A 50 -12.26 -8.06 6.91
C LEU A 50 -13.11 -9.19 7.52
N THR A 51 -12.63 -9.80 8.60
CA THR A 51 -13.40 -10.84 9.34
C THR A 51 -14.68 -10.26 9.93
N GLY A 52 -14.64 -9.04 10.49
CA GLY A 52 -15.81 -8.34 11.03
C GLY A 52 -16.86 -8.02 9.95
N LEU A 53 -16.45 -7.86 8.70
CA LEU A 53 -17.32 -7.74 7.54
C LEU A 53 -17.79 -9.08 6.96
N GLY A 54 -17.41 -10.20 7.57
CA GLY A 54 -17.77 -11.53 7.11
C GLY A 54 -17.00 -12.02 5.89
N VAL A 55 -15.84 -11.43 5.59
CA VAL A 55 -14.98 -11.85 4.49
C VAL A 55 -14.09 -13.01 4.93
N PRO A 56 -14.24 -14.23 4.36
CA PRO A 56 -13.34 -15.35 4.63
C PRO A 56 -11.96 -15.08 4.06
N LEU A 57 -10.95 -14.98 4.93
CA LEU A 57 -9.60 -14.54 4.53
C LEU A 57 -8.90 -15.52 3.58
N ASP A 58 -9.07 -16.84 3.82
CA ASP A 58 -8.47 -17.88 2.98
C ASP A 58 -9.07 -17.89 1.57
N ASP A 59 -10.39 -17.73 1.47
CA ASP A 59 -11.09 -17.65 0.18
C ASP A 59 -10.68 -16.37 -0.57
N LEU A 60 -10.55 -15.25 0.15
CA LEU A 60 -10.08 -13.99 -0.46
C LEU A 60 -8.65 -14.16 -0.98
N ARG A 61 -7.77 -14.80 -0.21
CA ARG A 61 -6.40 -15.09 -0.63
C ARG A 61 -6.37 -15.93 -1.90
N ALA A 62 -7.11 -17.02 -1.92
CA ALA A 62 -7.21 -17.93 -3.08
C ALA A 62 -7.71 -17.18 -4.33
N GLU A 63 -8.76 -16.36 -4.19
CA GLU A 63 -9.31 -15.57 -5.30
C GLU A 63 -8.30 -14.53 -5.82
N VAL A 64 -7.57 -13.87 -4.93
CA VAL A 64 -6.52 -12.93 -5.33
C VAL A 64 -5.46 -13.66 -6.15
N GLU A 65 -4.95 -14.80 -5.66
CA GLU A 65 -3.93 -15.60 -6.33
C GLU A 65 -4.40 -16.13 -7.70
N GLU A 66 -5.63 -16.61 -7.78
CA GLU A 66 -6.24 -17.06 -9.03
C GLU A 66 -6.33 -15.92 -10.05
N ARG A 67 -6.79 -14.75 -9.61
CA ARG A 67 -7.00 -13.61 -10.50
C ARG A 67 -5.72 -13.03 -11.08
N ILE A 68 -4.65 -12.96 -10.30
CA ILE A 68 -3.38 -12.40 -10.76
C ILE A 68 -2.49 -13.43 -11.46
N GLY A 69 -2.75 -14.71 -11.21
CA GLY A 69 -2.01 -15.82 -11.79
C GLY A 69 -0.54 -15.86 -11.42
N ARG A 70 0.26 -16.60 -12.19
CA ARG A 70 1.71 -16.65 -12.09
C ARG A 70 2.34 -15.86 -13.23
N GLY A 71 3.38 -15.09 -12.91
CA GLY A 71 4.22 -14.40 -13.89
C GLY A 71 5.33 -15.32 -14.43
N GLU A 72 6.12 -14.79 -15.35
CA GLU A 72 7.21 -15.51 -16.01
C GLU A 72 8.50 -15.62 -15.17
N GLY A 73 8.50 -15.03 -13.98
CA GLY A 73 9.61 -14.98 -13.05
C GLY A 73 9.92 -13.57 -12.58
N ALA A 74 10.17 -13.42 -11.29
CA ALA A 74 10.57 -12.12 -10.73
C ALA A 74 12.06 -11.89 -10.94
N PRO A 75 12.47 -10.65 -11.28
CA PRO A 75 13.88 -10.30 -11.34
C PRO A 75 14.53 -10.44 -9.95
N SER A 76 15.83 -10.70 -9.93
CA SER A 76 16.60 -10.69 -8.69
C SER A 76 16.71 -9.26 -8.14
N GLY A 77 16.61 -9.12 -6.82
CA GLY A 77 16.74 -7.83 -6.14
C GLY A 77 15.42 -7.23 -5.70
N HIS A 78 15.40 -5.91 -5.53
CA HIS A 78 14.23 -5.16 -5.06
C HIS A 78 13.21 -5.01 -6.19
N LEU A 79 11.95 -5.41 -5.91
CA LEU A 79 10.86 -5.23 -6.87
C LEU A 79 10.27 -3.81 -6.73
N PRO A 80 10.08 -3.08 -7.85
CA PRO A 80 9.45 -1.77 -7.80
C PRO A 80 7.96 -1.89 -7.42
N PHE A 81 7.44 -0.85 -6.77
CA PHE A 81 6.01 -0.71 -6.56
C PHE A 81 5.35 -0.11 -7.80
N ALA A 82 4.29 -0.75 -8.27
CA ALA A 82 3.44 -0.21 -9.33
C ALA A 82 2.90 1.19 -8.94
N PRO A 83 2.64 2.09 -9.91
CA PRO A 83 2.14 3.44 -9.62
C PRO A 83 0.89 3.47 -8.75
N GLN A 84 -0.06 2.57 -8.99
CA GLN A 84 -1.28 2.43 -8.18
C GLN A 84 -0.98 2.09 -6.73
N ASN A 85 0.05 1.26 -6.49
CA ASN A 85 0.44 0.88 -5.13
C ASN A 85 1.06 2.06 -4.36
N LYS A 86 1.84 2.91 -5.04
CA LYS A 86 2.34 4.17 -4.46
C LYS A 86 1.17 5.07 -4.05
N LYS A 87 0.16 5.20 -4.91
CA LYS A 87 -1.06 5.95 -4.62
C LYS A 87 -1.83 5.37 -3.43
N VAL A 88 -1.91 4.05 -3.30
CA VAL A 88 -2.52 3.41 -2.12
C VAL A 88 -1.80 3.80 -0.84
N LEU A 89 -0.46 3.81 -0.82
CA LEU A 89 0.31 4.21 0.37
C LEU A 89 0.11 5.69 0.72
N GLU A 90 -0.01 6.58 -0.27
CA GLU A 90 -0.38 7.98 -0.04
C GLU A 90 -1.80 8.11 0.52
N LEU A 91 -2.76 7.35 -0.01
CA LEU A 91 -4.13 7.32 0.49
C LEU A 91 -4.19 6.79 1.92
N SER A 92 -3.36 5.78 2.26
CA SER A 92 -3.25 5.25 3.62
C SER A 92 -2.81 6.32 4.63
N LEU A 93 -1.85 7.15 4.26
CA LEU A 93 -1.45 8.29 5.08
C LEU A 93 -2.61 9.30 5.24
N ARG A 94 -3.34 9.60 4.17
CA ARG A 94 -4.49 10.51 4.24
C ARG A 94 -5.60 9.96 5.13
N GLU A 95 -5.89 8.66 5.06
CA GLU A 95 -6.89 8.03 5.94
C GLU A 95 -6.43 8.08 7.41
N ALA A 96 -5.16 7.81 7.69
CA ALA A 96 -4.61 7.94 9.05
C ALA A 96 -4.80 9.35 9.60
N LEU A 97 -4.46 10.38 8.80
CA LEU A 97 -4.64 11.78 9.20
C LEU A 97 -6.11 12.16 9.42
N GLN A 98 -7.03 11.68 8.58
CA GLN A 98 -8.47 11.90 8.76
C GLN A 98 -9.01 11.28 10.04
N LEU A 99 -8.43 10.14 10.47
CA LEU A 99 -8.76 9.49 11.73
C LEU A 99 -8.02 10.11 12.96
N GLY A 100 -7.19 11.13 12.74
CA GLY A 100 -6.42 11.79 13.79
C GLY A 100 -5.24 10.93 14.30
N HIS A 101 -4.79 9.97 13.50
CA HIS A 101 -3.69 9.09 13.86
C HIS A 101 -2.35 9.63 13.37
N ASN A 102 -1.31 9.44 14.17
CA ASN A 102 0.07 9.79 13.82
C ASN A 102 0.89 8.60 13.30
N TYR A 103 0.26 7.46 13.14
CA TYR A 103 0.83 6.23 12.65
C TYR A 103 0.02 5.67 11.48
N ILE A 104 0.65 4.81 10.71
CA ILE A 104 0.01 4.07 9.63
C ILE A 104 -0.01 2.59 10.03
N GLY A 105 -1.18 2.10 10.42
CA GLY A 105 -1.44 0.69 10.71
C GLY A 105 -1.96 -0.06 9.49
N THR A 106 -2.18 -1.35 9.63
CA THR A 106 -2.73 -2.21 8.57
C THR A 106 -4.15 -1.80 8.18
N GLU A 107 -4.94 -1.25 9.12
CA GLU A 107 -6.26 -0.65 8.87
C GLU A 107 -6.20 0.52 7.90
N HIS A 108 -5.17 1.35 7.99
CA HIS A 108 -4.99 2.49 7.09
C HIS A 108 -4.57 2.05 5.68
N ILE A 109 -3.74 0.99 5.59
CA ILE A 109 -3.38 0.40 4.29
C ILE A 109 -4.61 -0.22 3.64
N LEU A 110 -5.46 -0.92 4.40
CA LEU A 110 -6.72 -1.46 3.90
C LEU A 110 -7.65 -0.35 3.39
N LEU A 111 -7.80 0.75 4.16
CA LEU A 111 -8.56 1.93 3.74
C LEU A 111 -8.00 2.55 2.46
N GLY A 112 -6.67 2.65 2.33
CA GLY A 112 -6.01 3.11 1.11
C GLY A 112 -6.31 2.23 -0.09
N LEU A 113 -6.27 0.90 0.09
CA LEU A 113 -6.59 -0.08 -0.97
C LEU A 113 -8.03 0.09 -1.48
N VAL A 114 -9.03 0.11 -0.59
CA VAL A 114 -10.43 0.24 -1.01
C VAL A 114 -10.76 1.62 -1.56
N ARG A 115 -10.00 2.66 -1.19
CA ARG A 115 -10.16 4.01 -1.73
C ARG A 115 -9.66 4.16 -3.16
N GLU A 116 -8.66 3.37 -3.55
CA GLU A 116 -8.22 3.28 -4.95
C GLU A 116 -9.13 2.33 -5.73
N ALA A 117 -10.36 2.77 -5.99
CA ALA A 117 -11.45 1.94 -6.50
C ALA A 117 -11.15 1.23 -7.84
N GLU A 118 -10.25 1.81 -8.65
CA GLU A 118 -9.86 1.24 -9.95
C GLU A 118 -8.80 0.13 -9.82
N SER A 119 -8.23 -0.07 -8.62
CA SER A 119 -7.24 -1.12 -8.39
C SER A 119 -7.88 -2.53 -8.39
N GLY A 120 -7.09 -3.54 -8.75
CA GLY A 120 -7.55 -4.92 -8.73
C GLY A 120 -7.93 -5.39 -7.32
N ALA A 121 -7.16 -5.00 -6.31
CA ALA A 121 -7.46 -5.31 -4.92
C ALA A 121 -8.79 -4.68 -4.44
N ALA A 122 -9.05 -3.41 -4.79
CA ALA A 122 -10.30 -2.74 -4.40
C ALA A 122 -11.52 -3.42 -5.01
N ARG A 123 -11.43 -3.83 -6.28
CA ARG A 123 -12.53 -4.56 -6.96
C ARG A 123 -12.82 -5.91 -6.33
N LEU A 124 -11.78 -6.65 -5.93
CA LEU A 124 -11.94 -7.92 -5.23
C LEU A 124 -12.60 -7.73 -3.86
N LEU A 125 -12.15 -6.73 -3.09
CA LEU A 125 -12.73 -6.40 -1.79
C LEU A 125 -14.18 -5.96 -1.90
N ALA A 126 -14.50 -5.09 -2.86
CA ALA A 126 -15.86 -4.60 -3.11
C ALA A 126 -16.82 -5.72 -3.51
N ALA A 127 -16.38 -6.69 -4.33
CA ALA A 127 -17.17 -7.86 -4.73
C ALA A 127 -17.55 -8.74 -3.53
N ARG A 128 -16.83 -8.64 -2.41
CA ARG A 128 -17.09 -9.34 -1.16
C ARG A 128 -17.76 -8.46 -0.08
N GLY A 129 -18.28 -7.30 -0.47
CA GLY A 129 -18.95 -6.36 0.43
C GLY A 129 -18.01 -5.51 1.29
N ALA A 130 -16.69 -5.61 1.10
CA ALA A 130 -15.70 -4.79 1.78
C ALA A 130 -15.37 -3.54 0.94
N ASP A 131 -16.38 -2.73 0.64
CA ASP A 131 -16.22 -1.43 0.00
C ASP A 131 -15.70 -0.36 0.98
N LEU A 132 -15.39 0.83 0.47
CA LEU A 132 -14.84 1.93 1.27
C LEU A 132 -15.72 2.30 2.48
N ASN A 133 -17.04 2.31 2.32
CA ASN A 133 -17.96 2.70 3.39
C ASN A 133 -18.04 1.61 4.47
N ALA A 134 -18.18 0.35 4.06
CA ALA A 134 -18.19 -0.79 4.96
C ALA A 134 -16.89 -0.89 5.76
N VAL A 135 -15.74 -0.78 5.08
CA VAL A 135 -14.43 -0.83 5.74
C VAL A 135 -14.24 0.33 6.71
N ARG A 136 -14.63 1.57 6.35
CA ARG A 136 -14.55 2.72 7.26
C ARG A 136 -15.40 2.55 8.50
N GLN A 137 -16.63 2.09 8.36
CA GLN A 137 -17.52 1.86 9.49
C GLN A 137 -16.95 0.80 10.44
N GLU A 138 -16.45 -0.29 9.90
CA GLU A 138 -15.89 -1.36 10.71
C GLU A 138 -14.57 -0.95 11.38
N VAL A 139 -13.68 -0.23 10.68
CA VAL A 139 -12.46 0.35 11.27
C VAL A 139 -12.83 1.32 12.40
N ALA A 140 -13.79 2.22 12.19
CA ALA A 140 -14.24 3.15 13.23
C ALA A 140 -14.79 2.41 14.45
N ARG A 141 -15.55 1.34 14.26
CA ARG A 141 -16.08 0.48 15.33
C ARG A 141 -14.94 -0.18 16.12
N GLN A 142 -13.92 -0.69 15.45
CA GLN A 142 -12.78 -1.34 16.11
C GLN A 142 -11.91 -0.34 16.88
N LEU A 143 -11.69 0.85 16.30
CA LEU A 143 -10.95 1.90 16.98
C LEU A 143 -11.64 2.37 18.26
N ALA A 144 -12.98 2.44 18.27
CA ALA A 144 -13.76 2.76 19.47
C ALA A 144 -13.57 1.72 20.60
N THR A 145 -13.26 0.46 20.26
CA THR A 145 -12.98 -0.62 21.23
C THR A 145 -11.47 -0.74 21.56
N GLY A 146 -10.63 0.11 21.00
CA GLY A 146 -9.17 0.07 21.22
C GLY A 146 -8.44 -1.00 20.44
N ALA A 147 -9.05 -1.59 19.41
CA ALA A 147 -8.53 -2.71 18.64
C ALA A 147 -7.68 -2.30 17.39
N GLY A 148 -7.25 -1.05 17.26
CA GLY A 148 -6.34 -0.61 16.17
C GLY A 148 -4.93 -1.18 16.33
N ASP A 149 -4.12 -1.14 15.24
CA ASP A 149 -2.70 -1.48 15.29
C ASP A 149 -1.91 -0.33 15.95
N ARG A 150 -2.10 -0.12 17.22
CA ARG A 150 -1.42 0.95 17.96
C ARG A 150 0.09 0.79 17.88
N ALA A 151 0.76 1.79 17.28
CA ALA A 151 2.13 2.08 17.66
C ALA A 151 2.10 2.75 19.04
N ALA A 152 2.98 2.36 19.94
CA ALA A 152 3.25 3.08 21.19
C ALA A 152 3.94 4.42 20.86
N ALA A 153 3.23 5.35 20.23
CA ALA A 153 3.76 6.64 19.81
C ALA A 153 2.99 7.78 20.46
N ALA A 154 3.73 8.72 21.05
CA ALA A 154 3.20 9.97 21.55
C ALA A 154 2.39 10.71 20.46
N LYS A 155 1.33 11.43 20.85
CA LYS A 155 0.55 12.28 19.93
C LYS A 155 1.50 13.20 19.16
N PRO A 156 1.43 13.28 17.82
CA PRO A 156 2.27 14.21 17.09
C PRO A 156 1.85 15.65 17.45
N SER A 157 2.83 16.50 17.61
CA SER A 157 2.58 17.92 17.54
C SER A 157 2.22 18.31 16.10
N LYS A 158 1.45 19.36 15.91
CA LYS A 158 1.11 19.89 14.58
C LYS A 158 2.37 20.22 13.77
N GLU A 159 3.42 20.64 14.48
CA GLU A 159 4.75 20.94 13.96
C GLU A 159 5.49 19.70 13.43
N GLY A 160 5.39 18.56 14.12
CA GLY A 160 5.97 17.29 13.64
C GLY A 160 5.34 16.80 12.35
N LEU A 161 4.02 17.02 12.18
CA LEU A 161 3.30 16.67 10.96
C LEU A 161 3.74 17.53 9.76
N ILE A 162 3.95 18.84 9.98
CA ILE A 162 4.44 19.75 8.94
C ILE A 162 5.86 19.38 8.54
N ALA A 163 6.75 19.13 9.50
CA ALA A 163 8.12 18.72 9.22
C ALA A 163 8.20 17.41 8.40
N ASP A 164 7.31 16.44 8.65
CA ASP A 164 7.28 15.20 7.90
C ASP A 164 6.75 15.37 6.47
N ILE A 165 5.81 16.30 6.27
CA ILE A 165 5.32 16.67 4.92
C ILE A 165 6.43 17.38 4.15
N GLU A 166 7.16 18.31 4.78
CA GLU A 166 8.30 19.01 4.18
C GLU A 166 9.40 18.01 3.80
N ALA A 167 9.77 17.08 4.69
CA ALA A 167 10.74 16.03 4.39
C ALA A 167 10.30 15.14 3.21
N LEU A 168 9.01 14.87 3.05
CA LEU A 168 8.47 14.14 1.90
C LEU A 168 8.61 14.94 0.59
N TYR A 169 8.35 16.23 0.62
CA TYR A 169 8.54 17.10 -0.55
C TYR A 169 10.00 17.22 -0.93
N ASP A 170 10.89 17.32 0.04
CA ASP A 170 12.34 17.35 -0.19
C ASP A 170 12.84 16.05 -0.82
N GLU A 171 12.37 14.90 -0.35
CA GLU A 171 12.72 13.60 -0.92
C GLU A 171 12.16 13.41 -2.34
N ILE A 172 10.93 13.84 -2.59
CA ILE A 172 10.35 13.87 -3.95
C ILE A 172 11.21 14.77 -4.84
N GLY A 173 11.62 15.94 -4.36
CA GLY A 173 12.49 16.86 -5.09
C GLY A 173 13.86 16.24 -5.37
N ARG A 174 14.45 15.52 -4.41
CA ARG A 174 15.73 14.81 -4.57
C ARG A 174 15.62 13.71 -5.63
N LEU A 175 14.60 12.87 -5.55
CA LEU A 175 14.36 11.79 -6.51
C LEU A 175 14.07 12.32 -7.91
N SER A 176 13.32 13.42 -8.02
CA SER A 176 13.06 14.05 -9.33
C SER A 176 14.34 14.57 -9.97
N ARG A 177 15.24 15.21 -9.19
CA ARG A 177 16.55 15.66 -9.70
C ARG A 177 17.43 14.48 -10.12
N GLU A 178 17.41 13.38 -9.38
CA GLU A 178 18.18 12.18 -9.73
C GLU A 178 17.65 11.52 -11.00
N VAL A 179 16.33 11.43 -11.16
CA VAL A 179 15.70 10.96 -12.41
C VAL A 179 16.12 11.84 -13.61
N HIS A 180 16.09 13.16 -13.47
CA HIS A 180 16.54 14.08 -14.53
C HIS A 180 18.00 13.84 -14.87
N ARG A 181 18.88 13.74 -13.85
CA ARG A 181 20.31 13.48 -14.05
C ARG A 181 20.56 12.16 -14.78
N LEU A 182 19.87 11.08 -14.38
CA LEU A 182 19.99 9.78 -15.04
C LEU A 182 19.46 9.84 -16.49
N THR A 183 18.36 10.54 -16.71
CA THR A 183 17.79 10.76 -18.03
C THR A 183 18.76 11.51 -18.95
N ASP A 184 19.42 12.55 -18.43
CA ASP A 184 20.43 13.30 -19.20
C ASP A 184 21.68 12.47 -19.49
N LEU A 185 22.10 11.61 -18.54
CA LEU A 185 23.21 10.67 -18.78
C LEU A 185 22.86 9.66 -19.87
N LEU A 186 21.66 9.09 -19.86
CA LEU A 186 21.21 8.17 -20.90
C LEU A 186 21.21 8.85 -22.29
N ARG A 187 20.68 10.08 -22.38
CA ARG A 187 20.68 10.85 -23.64
C ARG A 187 22.11 11.12 -24.16
N ARG A 188 23.05 11.45 -23.26
CA ARG A 188 24.47 11.66 -23.64
C ARG A 188 25.12 10.39 -24.17
N HIS A 189 24.63 9.22 -23.79
CA HIS A 189 25.11 7.93 -24.26
C HIS A 189 24.29 7.38 -25.43
N GLY A 190 23.38 8.19 -26.01
CA GLY A 190 22.57 7.81 -27.18
C GLY A 190 21.44 6.83 -26.84
N ILE A 191 21.08 6.71 -25.54
CA ILE A 191 19.98 5.87 -25.08
C ILE A 191 18.80 6.79 -24.81
N GLU A 192 17.75 6.70 -25.63
CA GLU A 192 16.48 7.41 -25.37
C GLU A 192 15.75 6.74 -24.21
N PRO A 193 15.47 7.47 -23.11
CA PRO A 193 14.61 6.94 -22.06
C PRO A 193 13.20 6.77 -22.61
N ASP A 194 12.64 5.60 -22.43
CA ASP A 194 11.27 5.25 -22.86
C ASP A 194 10.28 6.31 -22.35
N GLN A 195 9.80 7.15 -23.25
CA GLN A 195 8.68 8.03 -22.98
C GLN A 195 7.45 7.14 -22.99
N GLY A 196 7.09 6.65 -21.77
CA GLY A 196 5.87 5.88 -21.57
C GLY A 196 4.75 6.47 -22.44
N THR A 197 4.41 5.77 -23.48
CA THR A 197 3.46 6.19 -24.51
C THR A 197 2.12 6.48 -23.86
N SER A 198 1.83 7.77 -23.65
CA SER A 198 0.45 8.24 -23.60
C SER A 198 -0.19 7.93 -24.96
N ARG A 199 -0.69 6.73 -25.14
CA ARG A 199 -1.65 6.48 -26.22
C ARG A 199 -3.02 6.90 -25.72
N SER A 200 -3.36 8.15 -26.06
CA SER A 200 -4.75 8.55 -26.23
C SER A 200 -5.29 7.82 -27.48
N ALA A 201 -6.35 7.07 -27.28
CA ALA A 201 -7.41 6.86 -28.27
C ALA A 201 -8.64 6.35 -27.53
#